data_0736e134e1ce5cc5737c6c082d1e6f95
#
_entry.id   0736e134e1ce5cc5737c6c082d1e6f95
#
_cell.length_a   1.000
_cell.length_b   1.000
_cell.length_c   1.000
_cell.angle_alpha   90.00
_cell.angle_beta   90.00
_cell.angle_gamma   90.00
#
_symmetry.space_group_name_H-M   'P 1'
#
loop_
_entity.id
_entity.type
_entity.pdbx_description
1 polymer ?
#
loop_
_entity_poly.entity_id
_entity_poly.type
_entity_poly.pdbx_seq_one_letter_code
_entity_poly.pdbx_strand_id
1 'polypeptide(L)'
;MIKRLAEVNLVKGDYQATRKYLRILQKTFVWQRWADRVFASLGIHALPDEKALLQTYLDKRPFVNTQDTLRLSDNSYIIMKELVESNPANNNAINYMLCSDLLLKDMDTFKHDYDAYYLKQKHVQYDELYQEALTIYLAGTKAPPSEWAKYIKRQDVLQQFSQYNEQRGNPAFKDTYWYYFDKAKTPKLNNN
;
A
#
# COMPACT_ATOMS: atom_id res chain seq x y z
N MET A 1 -3.37 22.92 -4.55
CA MET A 1 -4.54 22.45 -3.77
C MET A 1 -5.79 22.23 -4.62
N ILE A 2 -6.33 23.23 -5.33
CA ILE A 2 -7.60 23.15 -6.08
C ILE A 2 -7.62 22.02 -7.12
N LYS A 3 -6.53 21.79 -7.87
CA LYS A 3 -6.43 20.66 -8.80
C LYS A 3 -6.67 19.33 -8.11
N ARG A 4 -6.07 19.12 -6.94
CA ARG A 4 -6.24 17.88 -6.15
C ARG A 4 -7.69 17.70 -5.70
N LEU A 5 -8.37 18.77 -5.33
CA LEU A 5 -9.80 18.71 -5.00
C LEU A 5 -10.65 18.31 -6.21
N ALA A 6 -10.35 18.84 -7.40
CA ALA A 6 -11.03 18.42 -8.62
C ALA A 6 -10.80 16.94 -8.91
N GLU A 7 -9.56 16.44 -8.80
CA GLU A 7 -9.21 15.03 -9.01
C GLU A 7 -9.90 14.10 -8.03
N VAL A 8 -9.89 14.42 -6.73
CA VAL A 8 -10.53 13.60 -5.69
C VAL A 8 -12.04 13.52 -5.91
N ASN A 9 -12.70 14.65 -6.19
CA ASN A 9 -14.14 14.64 -6.43
C ASN A 9 -14.50 13.91 -7.72
N LEU A 10 -13.65 13.98 -8.76
CA LEU A 10 -13.81 13.23 -9.99
C LEU A 10 -13.76 11.71 -9.73
N VAL A 11 -12.78 11.25 -8.96
CA VAL A 11 -12.65 9.83 -8.58
C VAL A 11 -13.84 9.39 -7.73
N LYS A 12 -14.27 10.19 -6.75
CA LYS A 12 -15.46 9.92 -5.91
C LYS A 12 -16.77 9.90 -6.72
N GLY A 13 -16.80 10.51 -7.91
CA GLY A 13 -17.99 10.63 -8.74
C GLY A 13 -18.85 11.84 -8.42
N ASP A 14 -18.38 12.76 -7.58
CA ASP A 14 -19.01 14.06 -7.38
C ASP A 14 -18.67 14.99 -8.54
N TYR A 15 -19.40 14.79 -9.65
CA TYR A 15 -19.19 15.59 -10.86
C TYR A 15 -19.62 17.05 -10.69
N GLN A 16 -20.50 17.35 -9.74
CA GLN A 16 -20.94 18.71 -9.46
C GLN A 16 -19.80 19.50 -8.80
N ALA A 17 -19.22 18.98 -7.74
CA ALA A 17 -18.04 19.59 -7.11
C ALA A 17 -16.86 19.62 -8.07
N THR A 18 -16.61 18.55 -8.83
CA THR A 18 -15.57 18.50 -9.85
C THR A 18 -15.69 19.66 -10.83
N ARG A 19 -16.86 19.87 -11.45
CA ARG A 19 -17.08 20.99 -12.39
C ARG A 19 -16.82 22.36 -11.75
N LYS A 20 -17.20 22.53 -10.49
CA LYS A 20 -16.93 23.77 -9.76
C LYS A 20 -15.43 24.08 -9.68
N TYR A 21 -14.62 23.09 -9.29
CA TYR A 21 -13.15 23.26 -9.19
C TYR A 21 -12.49 23.39 -10.56
N LEU A 22 -12.98 22.68 -11.59
CA LEU A 22 -12.47 22.82 -12.97
C LEU A 22 -12.69 24.23 -13.49
N ARG A 23 -13.86 24.83 -13.28
CA ARG A 23 -14.14 26.22 -13.69
C ARG A 23 -13.20 27.24 -13.05
N ILE A 24 -12.74 26.98 -11.82
CA ILE A 24 -11.71 27.83 -11.19
C ILE A 24 -10.37 27.63 -11.88
N LEU A 25 -9.98 26.39 -12.19
CA LEU A 25 -8.71 26.04 -12.83
C LEU A 25 -8.65 26.50 -14.28
N GLN A 26 -9.76 26.54 -15.00
CA GLN A 26 -9.87 27.09 -16.36
C GLN A 26 -9.46 28.56 -16.45
N LYS A 27 -9.53 29.30 -15.31
CA LYS A 27 -9.08 30.70 -15.23
C LYS A 27 -7.60 30.84 -14.87
N THR A 28 -6.88 29.73 -14.70
CA THR A 28 -5.45 29.74 -14.34
C THR A 28 -4.58 29.41 -15.55
N PHE A 29 -3.47 30.14 -15.71
CA PHE A 29 -2.55 29.91 -16.84
C PHE A 29 -1.95 28.49 -16.84
N VAL A 30 -1.60 27.95 -15.67
CA VAL A 30 -0.89 26.66 -15.55
C VAL A 30 -1.82 25.46 -15.79
N TRP A 31 -3.07 25.53 -15.31
CA TRP A 31 -3.96 24.36 -15.29
C TRP A 31 -5.13 24.46 -16.25
N GLN A 32 -5.24 25.51 -17.03
CA GLN A 32 -6.34 25.74 -17.97
C GLN A 32 -6.51 24.57 -18.93
N ARG A 33 -5.46 24.21 -19.67
CA ARG A 33 -5.54 23.11 -20.68
C ARG A 33 -5.96 21.78 -20.08
N TRP A 34 -5.44 21.47 -18.89
CA TRP A 34 -5.84 20.25 -18.19
C TRP A 34 -7.29 20.30 -17.75
N ALA A 35 -7.74 21.43 -17.20
CA ALA A 35 -9.11 21.61 -16.74
C ALA A 35 -10.11 21.56 -17.90
N ASP A 36 -9.78 22.14 -19.04
CA ASP A 36 -10.60 22.07 -20.26
C ASP A 36 -10.79 20.64 -20.75
N ARG A 37 -9.70 19.86 -20.81
CA ARG A 37 -9.76 18.45 -21.22
C ARG A 37 -10.59 17.60 -20.27
N VAL A 38 -10.40 17.77 -18.96
CA VAL A 38 -11.20 17.03 -17.96
C VAL A 38 -12.65 17.49 -17.99
N PHE A 39 -12.92 18.78 -18.19
CA PHE A 39 -14.29 19.28 -18.30
C PHE A 39 -15.01 18.71 -19.53
N ALA A 40 -14.33 18.66 -20.68
CA ALA A 40 -14.84 18.05 -21.91
C ALA A 40 -15.11 16.54 -21.73
N SER A 41 -14.24 15.83 -21.00
CA SER A 41 -14.42 14.39 -20.72
C SER A 41 -15.70 14.07 -19.92
N LEU A 42 -16.25 15.03 -19.21
CA LEU A 42 -17.52 14.92 -18.48
C LEU A 42 -18.74 15.21 -19.35
N GLY A 43 -18.55 15.54 -20.61
CA GLY A 43 -19.60 15.82 -21.57
C GLY A 43 -20.17 14.58 -22.26
N ILE A 44 -21.41 14.66 -22.73
CA ILE A 44 -22.08 13.57 -23.49
C ILE A 44 -21.35 13.27 -24.80
N HIS A 45 -20.78 14.29 -25.42
CA HIS A 45 -20.09 14.22 -26.70
C HIS A 45 -18.56 14.18 -26.57
N ALA A 46 -18.05 13.64 -25.43
CA ALA A 46 -16.62 13.52 -25.19
C ALA A 46 -15.93 12.67 -26.26
N LEU A 47 -14.79 13.16 -26.75
CA LEU A 47 -13.96 12.48 -27.73
C LEU A 47 -13.31 11.21 -27.13
N PRO A 48 -12.83 10.26 -27.96
CA PRO A 48 -12.20 9.03 -27.46
C PRO A 48 -11.06 9.29 -26.47
N ASP A 49 -10.18 10.25 -26.76
CA ASP A 49 -9.05 10.60 -25.87
C ASP A 49 -9.52 11.22 -24.54
N GLU A 50 -10.62 11.95 -24.56
CA GLU A 50 -11.22 12.55 -23.37
C GLU A 50 -11.87 11.46 -22.50
N LYS A 51 -12.55 10.50 -23.13
CA LYS A 51 -13.10 9.32 -22.46
C LYS A 51 -12.00 8.46 -21.84
N ALA A 52 -10.89 8.25 -22.54
CA ALA A 52 -9.74 7.54 -22.04
C ALA A 52 -9.12 8.26 -20.81
N LEU A 53 -9.01 9.60 -20.88
CA LEU A 53 -8.59 10.41 -19.75
C LEU A 53 -9.51 10.23 -18.54
N LEU A 54 -10.83 10.31 -18.72
CA LEU A 54 -11.80 10.08 -17.65
C LEU A 54 -11.64 8.69 -17.05
N GLN A 55 -11.46 7.67 -17.88
CA GLN A 55 -11.31 6.28 -17.44
C GLN A 55 -10.14 6.13 -16.49
N THR A 56 -9.00 6.81 -16.70
CA THR A 56 -7.85 6.77 -15.79
C THR A 56 -8.16 7.22 -14.36
N TYR A 57 -9.19 8.07 -14.19
CA TYR A 57 -9.68 8.47 -12.88
C TYR A 57 -10.71 7.49 -12.32
N LEU A 58 -11.58 6.96 -13.19
CA LEU A 58 -12.58 5.98 -12.77
C LEU A 58 -11.97 4.67 -12.30
N ASP A 59 -10.86 4.25 -12.90
CA ASP A 59 -10.09 3.06 -12.50
C ASP A 59 -9.53 3.17 -11.08
N LYS A 60 -9.42 4.38 -10.54
CA LYS A 60 -9.00 4.62 -9.14
C LYS A 60 -10.16 4.53 -8.13
N ARG A 61 -11.41 4.55 -8.60
CA ARG A 61 -12.60 4.56 -7.73
C ARG A 61 -12.69 3.36 -6.79
N PRO A 62 -12.37 2.13 -7.20
CA PRO A 62 -12.40 0.97 -6.31
C PRO A 62 -11.39 1.05 -5.15
N PHE A 63 -10.39 1.96 -5.25
CA PHE A 63 -9.34 2.13 -4.23
C PHE A 63 -9.61 3.28 -3.27
N VAL A 64 -10.75 3.96 -3.41
CA VAL A 64 -11.16 5.05 -2.51
C VAL A 64 -12.08 4.51 -1.44
N ASN A 65 -11.85 4.92 -0.19
CA ASN A 65 -12.77 4.60 0.89
C ASN A 65 -14.15 5.20 0.60
N THR A 66 -15.18 4.37 0.70
CA THR A 66 -16.58 4.77 0.45
C THR A 66 -17.23 5.47 1.63
N GLN A 67 -16.63 5.36 2.83
CA GLN A 67 -17.12 6.06 4.02
C GLN A 67 -16.62 7.51 4.01
N ASP A 68 -17.55 8.44 4.01
CA ASP A 68 -17.27 9.89 4.13
C ASP A 68 -17.18 10.27 5.60
N THR A 69 -16.11 9.83 6.27
CA THR A 69 -15.86 10.12 7.67
C THR A 69 -14.69 11.07 7.81
N LEU A 70 -14.89 12.14 8.57
CA LEU A 70 -13.80 13.00 9.05
C LEU A 70 -12.97 12.18 10.04
N ARG A 71 -11.71 11.94 9.70
CA ARG A 71 -10.79 11.24 10.57
C ARG A 71 -10.03 12.22 11.40
N LEU A 72 -10.06 11.99 12.70
CA LEU A 72 -9.28 12.73 13.69
C LEU A 72 -7.92 12.07 13.96
N SER A 73 -7.65 10.90 13.36
CA SER A 73 -6.41 10.15 13.59
C SER A 73 -5.48 10.24 12.38
N ASP A 74 -4.24 10.64 12.61
CA ASP A 74 -3.15 10.63 11.63
C ASP A 74 -2.47 9.25 11.52
N ASN A 75 -3.01 8.22 12.15
CA ASN A 75 -2.46 6.88 12.11
C ASN A 75 -2.64 6.25 10.72
N SER A 76 -1.57 6.26 9.94
CA SER A 76 -1.56 5.74 8.57
C SER A 76 -1.88 4.24 8.49
N TYR A 77 -1.56 3.45 9.51
CA TYR A 77 -1.92 2.02 9.56
C TYR A 77 -3.45 1.85 9.56
N ILE A 78 -4.18 2.60 10.39
CA ILE A 78 -5.65 2.54 10.44
C ILE A 78 -6.25 2.92 9.08
N ILE A 79 -5.71 3.97 8.44
CA ILE A 79 -6.17 4.39 7.12
C ILE A 79 -5.97 3.29 6.08
N MET A 80 -4.79 2.65 6.07
CA MET A 80 -4.51 1.56 5.13
C MET A 80 -5.39 0.35 5.39
N LYS A 81 -5.61 -0.02 6.65
CA LYS A 81 -6.48 -1.11 7.03
C LYS A 81 -7.91 -0.92 6.52
N GLU A 82 -8.48 0.27 6.67
CA GLU A 82 -9.81 0.57 6.14
C GLU A 82 -9.85 0.55 4.60
N LEU A 83 -8.76 0.96 3.92
CA LEU A 83 -8.66 0.82 2.47
C LEU A 83 -8.64 -0.64 2.03
N VAL A 84 -7.96 -1.51 2.79
CA VAL A 84 -7.94 -2.96 2.55
C VAL A 84 -9.29 -3.58 2.83
N GLU A 85 -9.96 -3.22 3.92
CA GLU A 85 -11.29 -3.72 4.28
C GLU A 85 -12.35 -3.29 3.25
N SER A 86 -12.26 -2.07 2.70
CA SER A 86 -13.15 -1.59 1.65
C SER A 86 -12.87 -2.21 0.29
N ASN A 87 -11.61 -2.55 0.01
CA ASN A 87 -11.19 -3.24 -1.21
C ASN A 87 -10.02 -4.19 -0.93
N PRO A 88 -10.31 -5.49 -0.64
CA PRO A 88 -9.27 -6.50 -0.37
C PRO A 88 -8.30 -6.76 -1.52
N ALA A 89 -8.57 -6.25 -2.73
CA ALA A 89 -7.66 -6.33 -3.87
C ALA A 89 -6.69 -5.14 -3.95
N ASN A 90 -6.70 -4.23 -2.96
CA ASN A 90 -5.81 -3.08 -2.90
C ASN A 90 -4.39 -3.48 -2.43
N ASN A 91 -3.62 -4.07 -3.34
CA ASN A 91 -2.25 -4.55 -3.05
C ASN A 91 -1.34 -3.46 -2.49
N ASN A 92 -1.51 -2.20 -2.92
CA ASN A 92 -0.68 -1.10 -2.42
C ASN A 92 -0.95 -0.83 -0.93
N ALA A 93 -2.21 -0.85 -0.51
CA ALA A 93 -2.57 -0.66 0.89
C ALA A 93 -2.09 -1.85 1.75
N ILE A 94 -2.22 -3.09 1.25
CA ILE A 94 -1.73 -4.29 1.93
C ILE A 94 -0.21 -4.21 2.11
N ASN A 95 0.54 -3.93 1.05
CA ASN A 95 2.00 -3.81 1.13
C ASN A 95 2.42 -2.68 2.08
N TYR A 96 1.69 -1.57 2.10
CA TYR A 96 1.99 -0.47 3.04
C TYR A 96 1.79 -0.90 4.50
N MET A 97 0.72 -1.63 4.81
CA MET A 97 0.47 -2.18 6.15
C MET A 97 1.61 -3.13 6.55
N LEU A 98 1.90 -4.14 5.73
CA LEU A 98 2.95 -5.12 6.01
C LEU A 98 4.32 -4.46 6.19
N CYS A 99 4.69 -3.50 5.34
CA CYS A 99 5.94 -2.76 5.50
C CYS A 99 5.94 -1.93 6.80
N SER A 100 4.80 -1.36 7.20
CA SER A 100 4.68 -0.63 8.46
C SER A 100 4.94 -1.54 9.67
N ASP A 101 4.35 -2.74 9.68
CA ASP A 101 4.55 -3.73 10.74
C ASP A 101 6.02 -4.15 10.83
N LEU A 102 6.64 -4.38 9.67
CA LEU A 102 8.07 -4.73 9.60
C LEU A 102 8.97 -3.61 10.08
N LEU A 103 8.69 -2.36 9.76
CA LEU A 103 9.43 -1.21 10.28
C LEU A 103 9.33 -1.08 11.79
N LEU A 104 8.17 -1.41 12.35
CA LEU A 104 7.93 -1.43 13.79
C LEU A 104 8.42 -2.70 14.47
N LYS A 105 8.86 -3.69 13.70
CA LYS A 105 9.24 -5.04 14.15
C LYS A 105 8.09 -5.77 14.88
N ASP A 106 6.85 -5.41 14.57
CA ASP A 106 5.66 -6.08 15.08
C ASP A 106 5.39 -7.34 14.25
N MET A 107 6.09 -8.41 14.60
CA MET A 107 6.06 -9.66 13.85
C MET A 107 4.73 -10.40 13.99
N ASP A 108 4.01 -10.20 15.09
CA ASP A 108 2.71 -10.83 15.31
C ASP A 108 1.64 -10.19 14.43
N THR A 109 1.59 -8.84 14.41
CA THR A 109 0.69 -8.10 13.52
C THR A 109 1.04 -8.35 12.05
N PHE A 110 2.32 -8.32 11.69
CA PHE A 110 2.78 -8.67 10.34
C PHE A 110 2.27 -10.05 9.89
N LYS A 111 2.45 -11.08 10.74
CA LYS A 111 2.02 -12.44 10.42
C LYS A 111 0.50 -12.55 10.28
N HIS A 112 -0.23 -11.88 11.17
CA HIS A 112 -1.69 -11.81 11.11
C HIS A 112 -2.17 -11.17 9.80
N ASP A 113 -1.64 -10.00 9.43
CA ASP A 113 -2.05 -9.25 8.25
C ASP A 113 -1.58 -9.93 6.94
N TYR A 114 -0.42 -10.58 6.97
CA TYR A 114 0.05 -11.41 5.87
C TYR A 114 -0.93 -12.55 5.56
N ASP A 115 -1.41 -13.27 6.58
CA ASP A 115 -2.40 -14.34 6.41
C ASP A 115 -3.79 -13.81 6.05
N ALA A 116 -4.20 -12.72 6.68
CA ALA A 116 -5.53 -12.17 6.51
C ALA A 116 -5.75 -11.57 5.12
N TYR A 117 -4.73 -10.92 4.57
CA TYR A 117 -4.87 -10.10 3.37
C TYR A 117 -3.94 -10.53 2.23
N TYR A 118 -2.64 -10.72 2.49
CA TYR A 118 -1.66 -10.95 1.43
C TYR A 118 -1.81 -12.32 0.77
N LEU A 119 -1.92 -13.39 1.55
CA LEU A 119 -2.09 -14.75 1.01
C LEU A 119 -3.42 -14.97 0.29
N LYS A 120 -4.40 -14.09 0.47
CA LYS A 120 -5.70 -14.17 -0.21
C LYS A 120 -5.72 -13.48 -1.57
N GLN A 121 -4.60 -12.86 -1.97
CA GLN A 121 -4.50 -12.23 -3.28
C GLN A 121 -4.53 -13.27 -4.40
N LYS A 122 -5.12 -12.90 -5.56
CA LYS A 122 -5.18 -13.77 -6.75
C LYS A 122 -3.79 -14.20 -7.26
N HIS A 123 -2.80 -13.33 -7.10
CA HIS A 123 -1.42 -13.52 -7.55
C HIS A 123 -0.49 -13.15 -6.41
N VAL A 124 -0.26 -14.09 -5.49
CA VAL A 124 0.69 -13.90 -4.41
C VAL A 124 2.10 -13.89 -5.00
N GLN A 125 2.82 -12.80 -4.79
CA GLN A 125 4.26 -12.74 -5.06
C GLN A 125 4.99 -13.12 -3.77
N TYR A 126 5.97 -14.01 -3.89
CA TYR A 126 6.78 -14.37 -2.72
C TYR A 126 7.99 -13.43 -2.64
N ASP A 127 7.71 -12.17 -2.29
CA ASP A 127 8.71 -11.13 -2.16
C ASP A 127 9.74 -11.49 -1.10
N GLU A 128 11.02 -11.23 -1.43
CA GLU A 128 12.15 -11.59 -0.60
C GLU A 128 12.03 -11.01 0.81
N LEU A 129 11.68 -9.73 0.92
CA LEU A 129 11.47 -9.04 2.18
C LEU A 129 10.49 -9.80 3.11
N TYR A 130 9.34 -10.23 2.57
CA TYR A 130 8.34 -10.94 3.38
C TYR A 130 8.78 -12.35 3.71
N GLN A 131 9.51 -13.01 2.80
CA GLN A 131 10.07 -14.32 3.07
C GLN A 131 11.15 -14.25 4.17
N GLU A 132 12.01 -13.24 4.16
CA GLU A 132 12.99 -13.00 5.23
C GLU A 132 12.30 -12.73 6.57
N ALA A 133 11.29 -11.88 6.59
CA ALA A 133 10.51 -11.59 7.81
C ALA A 133 9.83 -12.84 8.38
N LEU A 134 9.23 -13.65 7.52
CA LEU A 134 8.60 -14.91 7.92
C LEU A 134 9.59 -15.90 8.53
N THR A 135 10.87 -15.94 8.08
CA THR A 135 11.88 -16.80 8.72
C THR A 135 12.15 -16.38 10.16
N ILE A 136 12.18 -15.06 10.46
CA ILE A 136 12.32 -14.56 11.84
C ILE A 136 11.15 -15.02 12.70
N TYR A 137 9.91 -14.81 12.20
CA TYR A 137 8.71 -15.20 12.92
C TYR A 137 8.68 -16.70 13.22
N LEU A 138 8.90 -17.53 12.18
CA LEU A 138 8.86 -18.99 12.31
C LEU A 138 9.98 -19.52 13.23
N ALA A 139 11.16 -18.94 13.17
CA ALA A 139 12.25 -19.29 14.08
C ALA A 139 11.95 -18.87 15.52
N GLY A 140 11.43 -17.66 15.72
CA GLY A 140 11.07 -17.13 17.06
C GLY A 140 9.98 -17.93 17.74
N THR A 141 8.98 -18.38 16.98
CA THR A 141 7.87 -19.22 17.47
C THR A 141 8.20 -20.72 17.52
N LYS A 142 9.39 -21.13 17.10
CA LYS A 142 9.79 -22.55 16.97
C LYS A 142 8.78 -23.35 16.15
N ALA A 143 8.34 -22.78 15.04
CA ALA A 143 7.32 -23.37 14.19
C ALA A 143 7.75 -24.75 13.63
N PRO A 144 6.81 -25.71 13.46
CA PRO A 144 7.12 -27.03 12.93
C PRO A 144 7.49 -26.95 11.44
N PRO A 145 8.20 -27.96 10.88
CA PRO A 145 8.61 -27.97 9.46
C PRO A 145 7.46 -27.78 8.46
N SER A 146 6.26 -28.21 8.80
CA SER A 146 5.07 -28.02 7.97
C SER A 146 4.72 -26.54 7.78
N GLU A 147 4.87 -25.72 8.80
CA GLU A 147 4.65 -24.27 8.72
C GLU A 147 5.73 -23.60 7.86
N TRP A 148 6.99 -24.00 8.03
CA TRP A 148 8.07 -23.51 7.15
C TRP A 148 7.77 -23.80 5.67
N ALA A 149 7.39 -25.04 5.35
CA ALA A 149 7.03 -25.41 3.98
C ALA A 149 5.80 -24.65 3.44
N LYS A 150 4.87 -24.30 4.32
CA LYS A 150 3.69 -23.49 3.98
C LYS A 150 4.06 -22.08 3.56
N TYR A 151 4.92 -21.42 4.33
CA TYR A 151 5.20 -19.98 4.15
C TYR A 151 6.43 -19.67 3.31
N ILE A 152 7.51 -20.44 3.47
CA ILE A 152 8.75 -20.15 2.77
C ILE A 152 8.78 -20.91 1.44
N LYS A 153 8.73 -20.17 0.34
CA LYS A 153 8.74 -20.72 -1.03
C LYS A 153 10.09 -20.53 -1.72
N ARG A 154 10.92 -19.64 -1.21
CA ARG A 154 12.25 -19.33 -1.75
C ARG A 154 13.33 -20.09 -0.99
N GLN A 155 13.94 -21.07 -1.66
CA GLN A 155 15.02 -21.86 -1.06
C GLN A 155 16.30 -21.05 -0.82
N ASP A 156 16.56 -20.06 -1.66
CA ASP A 156 17.68 -19.12 -1.50
C ASP A 156 17.58 -18.35 -0.19
N VAL A 157 16.36 -17.92 0.20
CA VAL A 157 16.12 -17.23 1.48
C VAL A 157 16.44 -18.15 2.66
N LEU A 158 16.07 -19.43 2.61
CA LEU A 158 16.40 -20.37 3.68
C LEU A 158 17.91 -20.58 3.85
N GLN A 159 18.63 -20.71 2.73
CA GLN A 159 20.08 -20.86 2.76
C GLN A 159 20.77 -19.60 3.32
N GLN A 160 20.35 -18.44 2.87
CA GLN A 160 20.87 -17.16 3.38
C GLN A 160 20.55 -16.95 4.86
N PHE A 161 19.34 -17.33 5.30
CA PHE A 161 18.96 -17.26 6.71
C PHE A 161 19.85 -18.13 7.60
N SER A 162 20.17 -19.35 7.14
CA SER A 162 21.13 -20.21 7.86
C SER A 162 22.50 -19.55 7.98
N GLN A 163 23.01 -19.01 6.87
CA GLN A 163 24.31 -18.30 6.85
C GLN A 163 24.29 -17.05 7.76
N TYR A 164 23.18 -16.30 7.75
CA TYR A 164 23.02 -15.16 8.63
C TYR A 164 23.08 -15.56 10.11
N ASN A 165 22.41 -16.65 10.49
CA ASN A 165 22.42 -17.13 11.88
C ASN A 165 23.82 -17.55 12.35
N GLU A 166 24.65 -18.10 11.46
CA GLU A 166 26.05 -18.44 11.75
C GLU A 166 26.94 -17.19 11.89
N GLN A 167 26.61 -16.12 11.15
CA GLN A 167 27.40 -14.90 11.05
C GLN A 167 26.62 -13.68 11.49
N ARG A 168 25.84 -13.80 12.54
CA ARG A 168 24.86 -12.79 12.97
C ARG A 168 25.50 -11.41 13.17
N GLY A 169 24.95 -10.42 12.48
CA GLY A 169 25.44 -9.05 12.50
C GLY A 169 26.57 -8.73 11.52
N ASN A 170 26.94 -9.67 10.64
CA ASN A 170 27.91 -9.41 9.57
C ASN A 170 27.33 -8.37 8.58
N PRO A 171 28.08 -7.28 8.25
CA PRO A 171 27.66 -6.24 7.30
C PRO A 171 27.38 -6.75 5.88
N ALA A 172 27.83 -7.95 5.52
CA ALA A 172 27.49 -8.56 4.22
C ALA A 172 25.96 -8.73 4.04
N PHE A 173 25.20 -8.81 5.15
CA PHE A 173 23.75 -8.95 5.15
C PHE A 173 23.00 -7.61 5.40
N LYS A 174 23.68 -6.46 5.25
CA LYS A 174 23.11 -5.13 5.58
C LYS A 174 21.80 -4.80 4.83
N ASP A 175 21.61 -5.38 3.66
CA ASP A 175 20.45 -5.15 2.79
C ASP A 175 19.31 -6.14 3.04
N THR A 176 19.43 -7.03 4.05
CA THR A 176 18.42 -7.99 4.45
C THR A 176 17.56 -7.47 5.60
N TYR A 177 16.33 -7.99 5.71
CA TYR A 177 15.47 -7.68 6.85
C TYR A 177 16.01 -8.25 8.17
N TRP A 178 16.73 -9.36 8.15
CA TRP A 178 17.39 -9.94 9.34
C TRP A 178 18.35 -8.97 9.99
N TYR A 179 19.18 -8.33 9.16
CA TYR A 179 20.14 -7.34 9.66
C TYR A 179 19.43 -6.11 10.20
N TYR A 180 18.39 -5.62 9.49
CA TYR A 180 17.54 -4.54 9.99
C TYR A 180 16.91 -4.91 11.33
N PHE A 181 16.32 -6.09 11.44
CA PHE A 181 15.65 -6.57 12.65
C PHE A 181 16.60 -6.59 13.86
N ASP A 182 17.84 -7.01 13.67
CA ASP A 182 18.83 -7.09 14.75
C ASP A 182 19.44 -5.73 15.11
N LYS A 183 19.70 -4.86 14.14
CA LYS A 183 20.53 -3.65 14.32
C LYS A 183 19.77 -2.35 14.40
N ALA A 184 18.67 -2.19 13.69
CA ALA A 184 17.91 -0.95 13.71
C ALA A 184 17.20 -0.77 15.04
N LYS A 185 17.15 0.47 15.51
CA LYS A 185 16.28 0.84 16.64
C LYS A 185 14.83 0.86 16.16
N THR A 186 13.96 0.23 16.93
CA THR A 186 12.52 0.31 16.65
C THR A 186 12.05 1.78 16.76
N PRO A 187 11.39 2.32 15.75
CA PRO A 187 10.82 3.66 15.83
C PRO A 187 9.85 3.74 17.01
N LYS A 188 9.95 4.78 17.81
CA LYS A 188 8.93 5.03 18.84
C LYS A 188 7.72 5.64 18.14
N LEU A 189 6.58 4.97 18.19
CA LEU A 189 5.32 5.60 17.86
C LEU A 189 5.06 6.67 18.93
N ASN A 190 5.08 7.94 18.54
CA ASN A 190 4.57 9.01 19.39
C ASN A 190 3.05 8.82 19.46
N ASN A 191 2.59 8.16 20.51
CA ASN A 191 1.18 8.18 20.88
C ASN A 191 0.86 9.58 21.42
N ASN A 192 0.53 10.50 20.51
CA ASN A 192 -0.13 11.76 20.86
C ASN A 192 -1.64 11.59 20.75
#